data_0e8c8dd05d50516bfd66f16118fdd8f7
#
_entry.id   0e8c8dd05d50516bfd66f16118fdd8f7
#
_cell.length_a   1.000
_cell.length_b   1.000
_cell.length_c   1.000
_cell.angle_alpha   90.00
_cell.angle_beta   90.00
_cell.angle_gamma   90.00
#
_symmetry.space_group_name_H-M   'P 1'
#
loop_
_entity.id
_entity.type
_entity.pdbx_description
1 polymer ?
#
loop_
_entity_poly.entity_id
_entity_poly.type
_entity_poly.pdbx_seq_one_letter_code
_entity_poly.pdbx_strand_id
1 'polypeptide(L)'
;MNTLKLALVGCGRISKRHIEAVQAVNGIDIVVVCDSDENKAKAVSEQLSVPYVTDYKQLKDMDFVSVLTPSGMHPQHVIEIAETTNIPYIVCEKPISLTQREVYEMFDRVKKAGKTLLPVYQNRYNPLIVFLKDLIDTGKLGEIYQFVCNIFWNRNDDYFKIDWHGTKAYDGGVFYTQASHYVDMIHYLFGKVKNAYGVGGDLRNFEVHDTISAICQMECGTVGTLNATVSTYRTNYLTELTVIGEKGTIRLSGTNLNQIDFWDVSGLEKPNLDFKLDHQYGKGHDTMYEYIVQKRWEMFPSYEDVLSGIQVMERISF
;
A
#
# COMPACT_ATOMS: atom_id res chain seq x y z
N MET A 1 4.81 19.59 22.41
CA MET A 1 3.92 19.71 21.25
C MET A 1 2.61 19.04 21.64
N ASN A 2 1.46 19.56 21.18
CA ASN A 2 0.20 18.85 21.42
C ASN A 2 0.20 17.53 20.62
N THR A 3 -0.26 16.46 21.23
CA THR A 3 -0.41 15.16 20.57
C THR A 3 -1.49 15.26 19.48
N LEU A 4 -1.23 14.76 18.29
CA LEU A 4 -2.15 14.75 17.17
C LEU A 4 -3.28 13.74 17.42
N LYS A 5 -4.51 14.12 17.10
CA LYS A 5 -5.71 13.31 17.29
C LYS A 5 -6.08 12.58 16.00
N LEU A 6 -6.08 11.26 16.05
CA LEU A 6 -6.41 10.39 14.94
C LEU A 6 -7.76 9.69 15.16
N ALA A 7 -8.64 9.70 14.15
CA ALA A 7 -9.80 8.83 14.06
C ALA A 7 -9.51 7.64 13.14
N LEU A 8 -9.94 6.42 13.50
CA LEU A 8 -9.91 5.26 12.62
C LEU A 8 -11.30 4.98 12.07
N VAL A 9 -11.44 4.87 10.75
CA VAL A 9 -12.69 4.48 10.05
C VAL A 9 -12.48 3.13 9.38
N GLY A 10 -13.13 2.11 9.89
CA GLY A 10 -12.94 0.70 9.57
C GLY A 10 -12.16 -0.04 10.67
N CYS A 11 -12.86 -0.90 11.42
CA CYS A 11 -12.33 -1.71 12.52
C CYS A 11 -12.06 -3.16 12.08
N GLY A 12 -11.70 -3.35 10.79
CA GLY A 12 -11.39 -4.64 10.19
C GLY A 12 -9.96 -5.12 10.47
N ARG A 13 -9.51 -6.10 9.67
CA ARG A 13 -8.19 -6.75 9.85
C ARG A 13 -7.02 -5.76 9.80
N ILE A 14 -7.05 -4.77 8.89
CA ILE A 14 -5.93 -3.83 8.72
C ILE A 14 -5.83 -2.82 9.87
N SER A 15 -6.93 -2.54 10.58
CA SER A 15 -6.92 -1.60 11.69
C SER A 15 -5.91 -1.98 12.78
N LYS A 16 -5.69 -3.29 13.01
CA LYS A 16 -4.68 -3.77 13.97
C LYS A 16 -3.28 -3.26 13.66
N ARG A 17 -2.92 -3.17 12.36
CA ARG A 17 -1.60 -2.66 11.93
C ARG A 17 -1.47 -1.16 12.17
N HIS A 18 -2.53 -0.42 11.88
CA HIS A 18 -2.55 1.02 12.18
C HIS A 18 -2.49 1.29 13.68
N ILE A 19 -3.21 0.50 14.49
CA ILE A 19 -3.17 0.60 15.95
C ILE A 19 -1.75 0.34 16.47
N GLU A 20 -1.13 -0.78 16.08
CA GLU A 20 0.24 -1.14 16.45
C GLU A 20 1.23 -0.02 16.05
N ALA A 21 1.11 0.49 14.81
CA ALA A 21 1.99 1.53 14.30
C ALA A 21 1.83 2.86 15.05
N VAL A 22 0.60 3.30 15.32
CA VAL A 22 0.35 4.52 16.10
C VAL A 22 0.87 4.38 17.51
N GLN A 23 0.69 3.23 18.16
CA GLN A 23 1.20 2.98 19.53
C GLN A 23 2.73 2.96 19.60
N ALA A 24 3.42 2.68 18.48
CA ALA A 24 4.88 2.72 18.40
C ALA A 24 5.45 4.14 18.17
N VAL A 25 4.60 5.12 17.80
CA VAL A 25 5.02 6.48 17.42
C VAL A 25 4.58 7.50 18.46
N ASN A 26 5.52 8.31 18.94
CA ASN A 26 5.19 9.40 19.86
C ASN A 26 4.59 10.61 19.14
N GLY A 27 3.61 11.25 19.75
CA GLY A 27 3.04 12.51 19.27
C GLY A 27 1.77 12.37 18.43
N ILE A 28 1.20 11.16 18.35
CA ILE A 28 -0.11 10.89 17.73
C ILE A 28 -0.85 9.83 18.54
N ASP A 29 -2.14 10.04 18.80
CA ASP A 29 -3.00 9.11 19.51
C ASP A 29 -4.29 8.84 18.74
N ILE A 30 -4.76 7.57 18.77
CA ILE A 30 -6.11 7.23 18.35
C ILE A 30 -7.08 7.67 19.45
N VAL A 31 -8.01 8.56 19.11
CA VAL A 31 -8.94 9.14 20.08
C VAL A 31 -10.39 8.73 19.83
N VAL A 32 -10.71 8.15 18.70
CA VAL A 32 -12.03 7.61 18.35
C VAL A 32 -11.90 6.57 17.24
N VAL A 33 -12.80 5.59 17.26
CA VAL A 33 -12.91 4.58 16.20
C VAL A 33 -14.33 4.59 15.62
N CYS A 34 -14.44 4.24 14.34
CA CYS A 34 -15.69 4.21 13.60
C CYS A 34 -15.79 2.92 12.77
N ASP A 35 -16.93 2.23 12.87
CA ASP A 35 -17.29 1.14 11.95
C ASP A 35 -18.82 1.07 11.87
N SER A 36 -19.39 0.84 10.70
CA SER A 36 -20.83 0.66 10.53
C SER A 36 -21.37 -0.59 11.25
N ASP A 37 -20.51 -1.58 11.48
CA ASP A 37 -20.77 -2.73 12.37
C ASP A 37 -20.42 -2.31 13.81
N GLU A 38 -21.45 -2.05 14.60
CA GLU A 38 -21.31 -1.62 15.99
C GLU A 38 -20.48 -2.59 16.84
N ASN A 39 -20.58 -3.90 16.60
CA ASN A 39 -19.81 -4.90 17.34
C ASN A 39 -18.29 -4.77 17.08
N LYS A 40 -17.90 -4.51 15.83
CA LYS A 40 -16.49 -4.26 15.48
C LYS A 40 -16.00 -2.95 16.08
N ALA A 41 -16.79 -1.88 15.96
CA ALA A 41 -16.47 -0.59 16.55
C ALA A 41 -16.25 -0.70 18.07
N LYS A 42 -17.19 -1.35 18.77
CA LYS A 42 -17.15 -1.57 20.22
C LYS A 42 -15.94 -2.41 20.64
N ALA A 43 -15.63 -3.49 19.94
CA ALA A 43 -14.49 -4.35 20.28
C ALA A 43 -13.15 -3.59 20.21
N VAL A 44 -12.95 -2.75 19.20
CA VAL A 44 -11.73 -1.92 19.09
C VAL A 44 -11.75 -0.76 20.07
N SER A 45 -12.90 -0.16 20.32
CA SER A 45 -13.11 0.88 21.36
C SER A 45 -12.71 0.38 22.74
N GLU A 46 -13.17 -0.81 23.14
CA GLU A 46 -12.81 -1.43 24.42
C GLU A 46 -11.31 -1.75 24.50
N GLN A 47 -10.72 -2.28 23.41
CA GLN A 47 -9.28 -2.55 23.33
C GLN A 47 -8.43 -1.29 23.57
N LEU A 48 -8.85 -0.16 23.02
CA LEU A 48 -8.09 1.09 23.06
C LEU A 48 -8.53 2.03 24.20
N SER A 49 -9.66 1.73 24.85
CA SER A 49 -10.30 2.61 25.86
C SER A 49 -10.64 4.00 25.29
N VAL A 50 -11.15 4.04 24.04
CA VAL A 50 -11.58 5.26 23.35
C VAL A 50 -13.05 5.16 22.93
N PRO A 51 -13.77 6.26 22.72
CA PRO A 51 -15.14 6.23 22.23
C PRO A 51 -15.24 5.64 20.82
N TYR A 52 -16.44 5.18 20.45
CA TYR A 52 -16.74 4.76 19.09
C TYR A 52 -17.98 5.49 18.56
N VAL A 53 -18.07 5.54 17.24
CA VAL A 53 -19.25 5.95 16.47
C VAL A 53 -19.53 4.94 15.35
N THR A 54 -20.77 4.93 14.85
CA THR A 54 -21.16 4.05 13.72
C THR A 54 -21.30 4.80 12.40
N ASP A 55 -21.17 6.13 12.43
CA ASP A 55 -21.21 7.00 11.26
C ASP A 55 -20.03 7.99 11.32
N TYR A 56 -19.11 7.91 10.36
CA TYR A 56 -17.95 8.78 10.29
C TYR A 56 -18.29 10.28 10.08
N LYS A 57 -19.52 10.61 9.65
CA LYS A 57 -19.99 12.01 9.56
C LYS A 57 -20.12 12.67 10.94
N GLN A 58 -20.11 11.88 12.00
CA GLN A 58 -20.11 12.37 13.39
C GLN A 58 -18.72 12.78 13.88
N LEU A 59 -17.66 12.44 13.14
CA LEU A 59 -16.27 12.76 13.51
C LEU A 59 -16.02 14.27 13.39
N LYS A 60 -15.50 14.88 14.47
CA LYS A 60 -15.19 16.31 14.55
C LYS A 60 -13.94 16.56 15.38
N ASP A 61 -13.24 17.63 15.05
CA ASP A 61 -12.10 18.14 15.84
C ASP A 61 -10.95 17.14 15.95
N MET A 62 -10.72 16.36 14.88
CA MET A 62 -9.57 15.50 14.70
C MET A 62 -8.53 16.17 13.81
N ASP A 63 -7.25 15.88 14.03
CA ASP A 63 -6.18 16.31 13.12
C ASP A 63 -6.13 15.41 11.88
N PHE A 64 -6.41 14.11 12.05
CA PHE A 64 -6.35 13.08 11.02
C PHE A 64 -7.51 12.11 11.10
N VAL A 65 -7.83 11.53 9.96
CA VAL A 65 -8.65 10.33 9.85
C VAL A 65 -7.96 9.30 8.96
N SER A 66 -7.91 8.02 9.39
CA SER A 66 -7.46 6.92 8.56
C SER A 66 -8.64 6.11 8.05
N VAL A 67 -8.80 6.03 6.74
CA VAL A 67 -9.84 5.25 6.04
C VAL A 67 -9.30 3.86 5.75
N LEU A 68 -9.84 2.85 6.43
CA LEU A 68 -9.39 1.46 6.48
C LEU A 68 -10.51 0.49 6.06
N THR A 69 -11.45 0.96 5.31
CA THR A 69 -12.64 0.25 4.86
C THR A 69 -12.33 -0.68 3.66
N PRO A 70 -13.25 -1.47 3.13
CA PRO A 70 -13.03 -2.25 1.91
C PRO A 70 -12.61 -1.36 0.73
N SER A 71 -11.71 -1.87 -0.12
CA SER A 71 -11.02 -1.10 -1.17
C SER A 71 -11.95 -0.32 -2.09
N GLY A 72 -13.01 -0.95 -2.59
CA GLY A 72 -13.99 -0.30 -3.48
C GLY A 72 -14.83 0.79 -2.79
N MET A 73 -14.79 0.89 -1.45
CA MET A 73 -15.50 1.93 -0.69
C MET A 73 -14.62 3.14 -0.38
N HIS A 74 -13.30 3.07 -0.58
CA HIS A 74 -12.40 4.16 -0.27
C HIS A 74 -12.79 5.48 -0.97
N PRO A 75 -13.12 5.50 -2.28
CA PRO A 75 -13.48 6.73 -2.97
C PRO A 75 -14.65 7.46 -2.32
N GLN A 76 -15.74 6.73 -2.08
CA GLN A 76 -16.92 7.29 -1.44
C GLN A 76 -16.61 7.82 -0.04
N HIS A 77 -15.98 7.02 0.81
CA HIS A 77 -15.72 7.39 2.20
C HIS A 77 -14.76 8.58 2.31
N VAL A 78 -13.69 8.61 1.50
CA VAL A 78 -12.74 9.73 1.47
C VAL A 78 -13.43 11.02 1.04
N ILE A 79 -14.23 10.99 -0.02
CA ILE A 79 -14.97 12.15 -0.52
C ILE A 79 -15.99 12.63 0.52
N GLU A 80 -16.81 11.76 1.07
CA GLU A 80 -17.81 12.13 2.06
C GLU A 80 -17.17 12.72 3.33
N ILE A 81 -16.09 12.11 3.84
CA ILE A 81 -15.34 12.65 4.98
C ILE A 81 -14.77 14.04 4.64
N ALA A 82 -14.23 14.21 3.43
CA ALA A 82 -13.70 15.49 3.01
C ALA A 82 -14.78 16.59 3.00
N GLU A 83 -15.99 16.27 2.61
CA GLU A 83 -17.06 17.24 2.45
C GLU A 83 -17.91 17.49 3.70
N THR A 84 -18.01 16.50 4.58
CA THR A 84 -18.94 16.56 5.72
C THR A 84 -18.27 16.79 7.07
N THR A 85 -16.95 16.67 7.18
CA THR A 85 -16.21 16.86 8.43
C THR A 85 -15.30 18.09 8.35
N ASN A 86 -14.71 18.50 9.48
CA ASN A 86 -13.70 19.56 9.54
C ASN A 86 -12.25 19.02 9.59
N ILE A 87 -12.04 17.71 9.36
CA ILE A 87 -10.75 17.03 9.50
C ILE A 87 -9.84 17.40 8.31
N PRO A 88 -8.65 17.98 8.52
CA PRO A 88 -7.82 18.50 7.45
C PRO A 88 -7.03 17.45 6.66
N TYR A 89 -6.68 16.31 7.27
CA TYR A 89 -5.85 15.29 6.67
C TYR A 89 -6.53 13.93 6.65
N ILE A 90 -6.58 13.29 5.49
CA ILE A 90 -7.22 11.99 5.27
C ILE A 90 -6.15 11.01 4.81
N VAL A 91 -5.82 10.05 5.66
CA VAL A 91 -4.98 8.90 5.32
C VAL A 91 -5.88 7.83 4.71
N CYS A 92 -5.53 7.28 3.57
CA CYS A 92 -6.34 6.24 2.92
C CYS A 92 -5.50 5.01 2.59
N GLU A 93 -5.98 3.85 3.04
CA GLU A 93 -5.36 2.55 2.74
C GLU A 93 -5.38 2.22 1.24
N LYS A 94 -4.45 1.35 0.86
CA LYS A 94 -4.37 0.84 -0.52
C LYS A 94 -5.35 -0.33 -0.76
N PRO A 95 -5.70 -0.55 -2.02
CA PRO A 95 -5.57 0.38 -3.13
C PRO A 95 -6.43 1.60 -2.88
N ILE A 96 -5.95 2.76 -3.31
CA ILE A 96 -6.68 4.02 -3.08
C ILE A 96 -8.06 4.00 -3.74
N SER A 97 -8.15 3.36 -4.91
CA SER A 97 -9.38 3.11 -5.65
C SER A 97 -9.20 1.93 -6.60
N LEU A 98 -10.25 1.56 -7.32
CA LEU A 98 -10.20 0.53 -8.34
C LEU A 98 -10.15 1.10 -9.77
N THR A 99 -10.36 2.41 -9.95
CA THR A 99 -10.38 3.05 -11.27
C THR A 99 -9.65 4.39 -11.28
N GLN A 100 -9.10 4.76 -12.46
CA GLN A 100 -8.47 6.07 -12.67
C GLN A 100 -9.45 7.23 -12.42
N ARG A 101 -10.71 7.06 -12.82
CA ARG A 101 -11.75 8.06 -12.62
C ARG A 101 -11.94 8.37 -11.14
N GLU A 102 -12.01 7.36 -10.31
CA GLU A 102 -12.16 7.52 -8.86
C GLU A 102 -10.94 8.21 -8.23
N VAL A 103 -9.71 7.89 -8.69
CA VAL A 103 -8.49 8.61 -8.24
C VAL A 103 -8.65 10.10 -8.50
N TYR A 104 -9.02 10.46 -9.73
CA TYR A 104 -9.22 11.87 -10.08
C TYR A 104 -10.28 12.52 -9.19
N GLU A 105 -11.45 11.89 -9.05
CA GLU A 105 -12.56 12.42 -8.25
C GLU A 105 -12.18 12.61 -6.78
N MET A 106 -11.48 11.64 -6.17
CA MET A 106 -11.01 11.73 -4.78
C MET A 106 -10.07 12.92 -4.57
N PHE A 107 -9.00 13.01 -5.38
CA PHE A 107 -8.02 14.08 -5.21
C PHE A 107 -8.63 15.45 -5.49
N ASP A 108 -9.46 15.59 -6.52
CA ASP A 108 -10.15 16.85 -6.87
C ASP A 108 -11.10 17.31 -5.75
N ARG A 109 -11.94 16.39 -5.24
CA ARG A 109 -12.93 16.71 -4.20
C ARG A 109 -12.27 17.03 -2.85
N VAL A 110 -11.25 16.25 -2.46
CA VAL A 110 -10.46 16.54 -1.24
C VAL A 110 -9.78 17.89 -1.33
N LYS A 111 -9.16 18.21 -2.47
CA LYS A 111 -8.53 19.52 -2.72
C LYS A 111 -9.55 20.68 -2.70
N LYS A 112 -10.72 20.51 -3.33
CA LYS A 112 -11.80 21.52 -3.31
C LYS A 112 -12.35 21.76 -1.90
N ALA A 113 -12.33 20.75 -1.04
CA ALA A 113 -12.68 20.88 0.38
C ALA A 113 -11.56 21.55 1.22
N GLY A 114 -10.42 21.93 0.63
CA GLY A 114 -9.27 22.54 1.32
C GLY A 114 -8.49 21.55 2.18
N LYS A 115 -8.53 20.25 1.87
CA LYS A 115 -7.94 19.17 2.64
C LYS A 115 -6.83 18.45 1.89
N THR A 116 -6.14 17.54 2.56
CA THR A 116 -5.03 16.76 2.00
C THR A 116 -5.32 15.27 2.11
N LEU A 117 -5.22 14.54 0.98
CA LEU A 117 -5.23 13.09 0.93
C LEU A 117 -3.81 12.56 1.02
N LEU A 118 -3.60 11.60 1.92
CA LEU A 118 -2.32 10.92 2.18
C LEU A 118 -2.47 9.42 1.87
N PRO A 119 -2.07 8.98 0.66
CA PRO A 119 -2.15 7.59 0.26
C PRO A 119 -1.19 6.69 1.01
N VAL A 120 -1.62 5.48 1.40
CA VAL A 120 -0.78 4.51 2.12
C VAL A 120 -0.16 3.53 1.13
N TYR A 121 1.16 3.67 0.89
CA TYR A 121 1.97 2.70 0.16
C TYR A 121 3.25 2.41 0.95
N GLN A 122 3.10 1.72 2.08
CA GLN A 122 4.14 1.54 3.09
C GLN A 122 5.41 0.85 2.57
N ASN A 123 5.39 0.10 1.45
CA ASN A 123 6.59 -0.51 0.89
C ASN A 123 7.64 0.52 0.47
N ARG A 124 7.24 1.76 0.15
CA ARG A 124 8.18 2.87 -0.12
C ARG A 124 9.08 3.20 1.06
N TYR A 125 8.65 2.87 2.28
CA TYR A 125 9.37 3.16 3.53
C TYR A 125 10.17 1.94 4.03
N ASN A 126 10.12 0.81 3.33
CA ASN A 126 10.95 -0.35 3.64
C ASN A 126 12.43 0.04 3.49
N PRO A 127 13.27 -0.14 4.53
CA PRO A 127 14.66 0.27 4.50
C PRO A 127 15.47 -0.29 3.33
N LEU A 128 15.22 -1.54 2.90
CA LEU A 128 15.90 -2.10 1.72
C LEU A 128 15.41 -1.47 0.41
N ILE A 129 14.14 -1.10 0.33
CA ILE A 129 13.60 -0.40 -0.85
C ILE A 129 14.14 1.03 -0.91
N VAL A 130 14.21 1.73 0.22
CA VAL A 130 14.84 3.07 0.30
C VAL A 130 16.31 2.99 -0.10
N PHE A 131 17.04 2.00 0.41
CA PHE A 131 18.44 1.77 0.06
C PHE A 131 18.62 1.45 -1.44
N LEU A 132 17.79 0.56 -1.99
CA LEU A 132 17.81 0.23 -3.42
C LEU A 132 17.51 1.47 -4.29
N LYS A 133 16.55 2.30 -3.86
CA LYS A 133 16.24 3.57 -4.53
C LYS A 133 17.45 4.51 -4.54
N ASP A 134 18.16 4.64 -3.43
CA ASP A 134 19.40 5.45 -3.37
C ASP A 134 20.46 4.93 -4.35
N LEU A 135 20.67 3.62 -4.45
CA LEU A 135 21.61 3.02 -5.39
C LEU A 135 21.24 3.31 -6.85
N ILE A 136 19.95 3.30 -7.17
CA ILE A 136 19.45 3.62 -8.51
C ILE A 136 19.63 5.11 -8.79
N ASP A 137 19.16 5.98 -7.90
CA ASP A 137 19.18 7.44 -8.09
C ASP A 137 20.60 8.02 -8.13
N THR A 138 21.54 7.41 -7.40
CA THR A 138 22.96 7.81 -7.41
C THR A 138 23.76 7.15 -8.54
N GLY A 139 23.13 6.36 -9.41
CA GLY A 139 23.75 5.70 -10.57
C GLY A 139 24.75 4.61 -10.21
N LYS A 140 24.72 4.09 -8.97
CA LYS A 140 25.63 3.01 -8.52
C LYS A 140 25.36 1.68 -9.21
N LEU A 141 24.15 1.46 -9.68
CA LEU A 141 23.79 0.29 -10.50
C LEU A 141 23.95 0.54 -12.01
N GLY A 142 24.30 1.77 -12.44
CA GLY A 142 24.27 2.17 -13.84
C GLY A 142 22.85 2.21 -14.39
N GLU A 143 22.71 2.03 -15.71
CA GLU A 143 21.39 1.89 -16.33
C GLU A 143 20.72 0.58 -15.87
N ILE A 144 19.45 0.65 -15.51
CA ILE A 144 18.69 -0.53 -15.12
C ILE A 144 18.10 -1.19 -16.36
N TYR A 145 18.55 -2.40 -16.64
CA TYR A 145 18.11 -3.16 -17.81
C TYR A 145 16.81 -3.90 -17.56
N GLN A 146 16.70 -4.59 -16.41
CA GLN A 146 15.57 -5.46 -16.15
C GLN A 146 15.22 -5.53 -14.65
N PHE A 147 13.94 -5.72 -14.36
CA PHE A 147 13.47 -6.20 -13.07
C PHE A 147 12.58 -7.43 -13.18
N VAL A 148 12.55 -8.25 -12.12
CA VAL A 148 11.60 -9.35 -11.94
C VAL A 148 11.00 -9.22 -10.56
N CYS A 149 9.67 -9.13 -10.47
CA CYS A 149 8.96 -9.06 -9.21
C CYS A 149 7.93 -10.19 -9.12
N ASN A 150 8.05 -11.02 -8.08
CA ASN A 150 7.19 -12.17 -7.86
C ASN A 150 6.52 -12.08 -6.49
N ILE A 151 5.18 -12.23 -6.46
CA ILE A 151 4.35 -12.21 -5.27
C ILE A 151 3.49 -13.49 -5.29
N PHE A 152 3.96 -14.54 -4.65
CA PHE A 152 3.30 -15.84 -4.63
C PHE A 152 2.82 -16.15 -3.22
N TRP A 153 1.56 -15.78 -2.95
CA TRP A 153 0.95 -15.89 -1.64
C TRP A 153 -0.20 -16.87 -1.62
N ASN A 154 -0.59 -17.24 -0.42
CA ASN A 154 -1.79 -18.02 -0.18
C ASN A 154 -2.88 -17.15 0.44
N ARG A 155 -4.06 -17.24 -0.12
CA ARG A 155 -5.30 -16.82 0.53
C ARG A 155 -6.24 -18.02 0.51
N ASN A 156 -6.44 -18.60 1.67
CA ASN A 156 -7.30 -19.78 1.84
C ASN A 156 -8.78 -19.41 1.68
N ASP A 157 -9.64 -20.42 1.72
CA ASP A 157 -11.07 -20.23 1.55
C ASP A 157 -11.70 -19.38 2.66
N ASP A 158 -11.14 -19.39 3.87
CA ASP A 158 -11.62 -18.54 4.97
C ASP A 158 -11.40 -17.04 4.68
N TYR A 159 -10.34 -16.69 3.96
CA TYR A 159 -10.13 -15.33 3.49
C TYR A 159 -11.28 -14.87 2.57
N PHE A 160 -11.72 -15.73 1.68
CA PHE A 160 -12.78 -15.43 0.70
C PHE A 160 -14.21 -15.63 1.22
N LYS A 161 -14.40 -16.08 2.47
CA LYS A 161 -15.71 -16.06 3.15
C LYS A 161 -16.15 -14.66 3.57
N ILE A 162 -15.25 -13.69 3.54
CA ILE A 162 -15.57 -12.28 3.79
C ILE A 162 -16.26 -11.74 2.52
N ASP A 163 -17.47 -11.28 2.63
CA ASP A 163 -18.39 -10.98 1.52
C ASP A 163 -17.85 -10.13 0.37
N TRP A 164 -16.88 -9.26 0.63
CA TRP A 164 -16.32 -8.37 -0.39
C TRP A 164 -15.07 -8.93 -1.08
N HIS A 165 -14.38 -9.92 -0.51
CA HIS A 165 -13.20 -10.51 -1.14
C HIS A 165 -13.58 -11.33 -2.39
N GLY A 166 -12.78 -11.20 -3.43
CA GLY A 166 -13.02 -11.87 -4.72
C GLY A 166 -14.10 -11.20 -5.58
N THR A 167 -14.66 -10.07 -5.17
CA THR A 167 -15.67 -9.33 -5.94
C THR A 167 -15.04 -8.23 -6.80
N LYS A 168 -15.62 -7.97 -7.96
CA LYS A 168 -15.17 -6.88 -8.84
C LYS A 168 -15.38 -5.51 -8.23
N ALA A 169 -16.48 -5.32 -7.50
CA ALA A 169 -16.88 -4.01 -6.95
C ALA A 169 -16.01 -3.54 -5.78
N TYR A 170 -15.49 -4.45 -4.95
CA TYR A 170 -14.84 -4.08 -3.70
C TYR A 170 -13.41 -4.59 -3.56
N ASP A 171 -13.03 -5.67 -4.28
CA ASP A 171 -11.71 -6.32 -4.18
C ASP A 171 -10.80 -5.95 -5.35
N GLY A 172 -11.29 -6.04 -6.59
CA GLY A 172 -10.55 -5.77 -7.81
C GLY A 172 -9.53 -6.86 -8.18
N GLY A 173 -9.34 -7.89 -7.35
CA GLY A 173 -8.45 -9.02 -7.61
C GLY A 173 -7.03 -8.87 -7.07
N VAL A 174 -6.18 -9.84 -7.43
CA VAL A 174 -4.84 -9.99 -6.84
C VAL A 174 -3.95 -8.76 -7.03
N PHE A 175 -4.06 -8.04 -8.17
CA PHE A 175 -3.25 -6.86 -8.40
C PHE A 175 -3.65 -5.67 -7.52
N TYR A 176 -4.93 -5.51 -7.23
CA TYR A 176 -5.41 -4.45 -6.34
C TYR A 176 -5.18 -4.77 -4.86
N THR A 177 -5.52 -5.98 -4.42
CA THR A 177 -5.48 -6.30 -3.00
C THR A 177 -4.10 -6.69 -2.48
N GLN A 178 -3.30 -7.41 -3.30
CA GLN A 178 -2.00 -7.93 -2.88
C GLN A 178 -0.83 -7.26 -3.58
N ALA A 179 -0.89 -7.13 -4.92
CA ALA A 179 0.23 -6.62 -5.69
C ALA A 179 0.29 -5.09 -5.81
N SER A 180 -0.73 -4.33 -5.39
CA SER A 180 -0.76 -2.86 -5.51
C SER A 180 0.46 -2.17 -4.86
N HIS A 181 0.94 -2.67 -3.74
CA HIS A 181 2.17 -2.20 -3.12
C HIS A 181 3.41 -2.37 -4.01
N TYR A 182 3.44 -3.45 -4.78
CA TYR A 182 4.57 -3.78 -5.66
C TYR A 182 4.48 -3.05 -6.99
N VAL A 183 3.27 -2.82 -7.50
CA VAL A 183 3.05 -1.92 -8.66
C VAL A 183 3.53 -0.51 -8.32
N ASP A 184 3.14 0.01 -7.16
CA ASP A 184 3.61 1.30 -6.66
C ASP A 184 5.13 1.32 -6.43
N MET A 185 5.69 0.27 -5.83
CA MET A 185 7.13 0.14 -5.58
C MET A 185 7.94 0.13 -6.90
N ILE A 186 7.47 -0.57 -7.94
CA ILE A 186 8.09 -0.57 -9.26
C ILE A 186 8.07 0.84 -9.85
N HIS A 187 6.94 1.53 -9.76
CA HIS A 187 6.84 2.92 -10.18
C HIS A 187 7.79 3.84 -9.39
N TYR A 188 7.87 3.67 -8.08
CA TYR A 188 8.78 4.42 -7.19
C TYR A 188 10.26 4.19 -7.54
N LEU A 189 10.65 2.94 -7.82
CA LEU A 189 12.04 2.59 -8.12
C LEU A 189 12.47 3.00 -9.54
N PHE A 190 11.64 2.76 -10.54
CA PHE A 190 12.03 2.83 -11.96
C PHE A 190 11.30 3.93 -12.75
N GLY A 191 10.44 4.71 -12.10
CA GLY A 191 9.66 5.75 -12.75
C GLY A 191 8.39 5.24 -13.42
N LYS A 192 7.85 6.01 -14.36
CA LYS A 192 6.55 5.75 -14.98
C LYS A 192 6.57 4.53 -15.91
N VAL A 193 5.48 3.78 -15.87
CA VAL A 193 5.24 2.67 -16.81
C VAL A 193 4.72 3.23 -18.13
N LYS A 194 5.47 2.99 -19.19
CA LYS A 194 5.10 3.36 -20.58
C LYS A 194 4.08 2.40 -21.15
N ASN A 195 4.37 1.10 -21.05
CA ASN A 195 3.51 0.02 -21.55
C ASN A 195 3.44 -1.10 -20.51
N ALA A 196 2.24 -1.71 -20.37
CA ALA A 196 2.04 -2.91 -19.57
C ALA A 196 1.05 -3.84 -20.28
N TYR A 197 1.34 -5.13 -20.27
CA TYR A 197 0.51 -6.20 -20.82
C TYR A 197 0.49 -7.35 -19.83
N GLY A 198 -0.68 -7.91 -19.60
CA GLY A 198 -0.83 -9.02 -18.66
C GLY A 198 -1.86 -10.04 -19.10
N VAL A 199 -1.74 -11.22 -18.51
CA VAL A 199 -2.73 -12.29 -18.62
C VAL A 199 -3.12 -12.72 -17.21
N GLY A 200 -4.41 -12.70 -16.93
CA GLY A 200 -4.99 -13.14 -15.68
C GLY A 200 -5.72 -14.46 -15.78
N GLY A 201 -5.89 -15.12 -14.64
CA GLY A 201 -6.69 -16.33 -14.48
C GLY A 201 -7.51 -16.28 -13.20
N ASP A 202 -8.66 -16.96 -13.20
CA ASP A 202 -9.64 -17.04 -12.12
C ASP A 202 -10.08 -18.49 -11.87
N LEU A 203 -9.13 -19.39 -11.76
CA LEU A 203 -9.40 -20.85 -11.64
C LEU A 203 -10.18 -21.23 -10.36
N ARG A 204 -10.33 -20.29 -9.42
CA ARG A 204 -11.13 -20.47 -8.20
C ARG A 204 -12.57 -19.93 -8.31
N ASN A 205 -13.00 -19.52 -9.52
CA ASN A 205 -14.35 -18.99 -9.82
C ASN A 205 -14.71 -17.73 -9.02
N PHE A 206 -13.78 -16.80 -8.86
CA PHE A 206 -14.05 -15.45 -8.36
C PHE A 206 -14.51 -14.53 -9.51
N GLU A 207 -15.06 -13.36 -9.19
CA GLU A 207 -15.38 -12.34 -10.20
C GLU A 207 -14.13 -11.65 -10.76
N VAL A 208 -12.96 -11.89 -10.15
CA VAL A 208 -11.68 -11.23 -10.43
C VAL A 208 -10.53 -12.21 -10.50
N HIS A 209 -9.45 -11.83 -11.15
CA HIS A 209 -8.28 -12.68 -11.26
C HIS A 209 -7.60 -12.94 -9.92
N ASP A 210 -7.34 -14.20 -9.61
CA ASP A 210 -6.56 -14.66 -8.47
C ASP A 210 -5.07 -14.86 -8.81
N THR A 211 -4.76 -14.86 -10.09
CA THR A 211 -3.41 -15.04 -10.64
C THR A 211 -3.24 -14.15 -11.86
N ILE A 212 -2.14 -13.38 -11.91
CA ILE A 212 -1.80 -12.50 -13.05
C ILE A 212 -0.29 -12.57 -13.29
N SER A 213 0.09 -12.65 -14.57
CA SER A 213 1.46 -12.42 -15.05
C SER A 213 1.46 -11.23 -15.99
N ALA A 214 2.36 -10.28 -15.74
CA ALA A 214 2.45 -9.05 -16.52
C ALA A 214 3.88 -8.74 -16.97
N ILE A 215 4.00 -8.08 -18.11
CA ILE A 215 5.24 -7.51 -18.66
C ILE A 215 5.09 -5.99 -18.63
N CYS A 216 6.10 -5.29 -18.14
CA CYS A 216 6.13 -3.83 -18.06
C CYS A 216 7.33 -3.27 -18.83
N GLN A 217 7.12 -2.16 -19.55
CA GLN A 217 8.17 -1.31 -20.09
C GLN A 217 8.07 0.06 -19.43
N MET A 218 9.16 0.51 -18.82
CA MET A 218 9.25 1.81 -18.15
C MET A 218 9.58 2.91 -19.18
N GLU A 219 9.28 4.17 -18.87
CA GLU A 219 9.65 5.31 -19.73
C GLU A 219 11.16 5.47 -19.89
N CYS A 220 11.95 5.10 -18.88
CA CYS A 220 13.42 5.10 -18.92
C CYS A 220 14.03 3.98 -19.80
N GLY A 221 13.21 3.05 -20.32
CA GLY A 221 13.65 1.93 -21.15
C GLY A 221 13.79 0.60 -20.41
N THR A 222 13.86 0.58 -19.10
CA THR A 222 13.86 -0.65 -18.28
C THR A 222 12.65 -1.51 -18.62
N VAL A 223 12.86 -2.83 -18.75
CA VAL A 223 11.77 -3.81 -18.94
C VAL A 223 11.69 -4.74 -17.73
N GLY A 224 10.52 -5.29 -17.47
CA GLY A 224 10.41 -6.24 -16.36
C GLY A 224 9.12 -7.02 -16.34
N THR A 225 9.04 -7.94 -15.38
CA THR A 225 7.85 -8.74 -15.15
C THR A 225 7.34 -8.54 -13.73
N LEU A 226 6.02 -8.61 -13.59
CA LEU A 226 5.33 -8.61 -12.31
C LEU A 226 4.35 -9.78 -12.30
N ASN A 227 4.60 -10.77 -11.46
CA ASN A 227 3.79 -11.96 -11.33
C ASN A 227 3.18 -12.01 -9.93
N ALA A 228 1.88 -12.20 -9.86
CA ALA A 228 1.16 -12.29 -8.58
C ALA A 228 0.14 -13.43 -8.60
N THR A 229 0.10 -14.20 -7.52
CA THR A 229 -0.98 -15.15 -7.26
C THR A 229 -1.31 -15.18 -5.77
N VAL A 230 -2.57 -15.47 -5.47
CA VAL A 230 -3.03 -15.77 -4.11
C VAL A 230 -3.36 -17.27 -3.93
N SER A 231 -2.98 -18.09 -4.88
CA SER A 231 -3.37 -19.50 -5.00
C SER A 231 -2.21 -20.49 -4.76
N THR A 232 -1.14 -20.07 -4.02
CA THR A 232 -0.09 -21.02 -3.61
C THR A 232 -0.63 -22.03 -2.61
N TYR A 233 -0.02 -23.24 -2.61
CA TYR A 233 -0.50 -24.32 -1.76
C TYR A 233 -0.17 -24.08 -0.27
N ARG A 234 -1.19 -23.99 0.57
CA ARG A 234 -1.19 -23.86 2.05
C ARG A 234 -0.59 -22.57 2.62
N THR A 235 0.54 -22.07 2.12
CA THR A 235 1.27 -20.94 2.72
C THR A 235 1.74 -19.95 1.67
N ASN A 236 2.08 -18.73 2.10
CA ASN A 236 2.84 -17.82 1.25
C ASN A 236 4.17 -18.48 0.88
N TYR A 237 4.48 -18.47 -0.41
CA TYR A 237 5.68 -19.13 -0.93
C TYR A 237 6.83 -18.15 -1.13
N LEU A 238 6.59 -17.04 -1.83
CA LEU A 238 7.65 -16.14 -2.26
C LEU A 238 7.17 -14.69 -2.32
N THR A 239 8.04 -13.79 -1.90
CA THR A 239 8.05 -12.39 -2.29
C THR A 239 9.47 -12.06 -2.71
N GLU A 240 9.66 -11.57 -3.94
CA GLU A 240 10.99 -11.39 -4.54
C GLU A 240 11.01 -10.18 -5.45
N LEU A 241 12.11 -9.43 -5.41
CA LEU A 241 12.45 -8.40 -6.39
C LEU A 241 13.90 -8.60 -6.83
N THR A 242 14.12 -8.90 -8.10
CA THR A 242 15.44 -8.92 -8.74
C THR A 242 15.58 -7.68 -9.61
N VAL A 243 16.72 -6.99 -9.48
CA VAL A 243 17.09 -5.82 -10.29
C VAL A 243 18.42 -6.11 -10.96
N ILE A 244 18.47 -5.96 -12.29
CA ILE A 244 19.65 -6.15 -13.13
C ILE A 244 20.01 -4.82 -13.77
N GLY A 245 21.14 -4.29 -13.38
CA GLY A 245 21.70 -3.04 -13.93
C GLY A 245 23.05 -3.27 -14.59
N GLU A 246 23.54 -2.24 -15.27
CA GLU A 246 24.83 -2.20 -15.97
C GLU A 246 26.01 -2.53 -15.03
N LYS A 247 25.94 -2.08 -13.77
CA LYS A 247 27.03 -2.17 -12.79
C LYS A 247 26.69 -3.08 -11.61
N GLY A 248 25.57 -3.80 -11.66
CA GLY A 248 25.26 -4.74 -10.59
C GLY A 248 23.92 -5.42 -10.71
N THR A 249 23.81 -6.52 -9.99
CA THR A 249 22.58 -7.31 -9.83
C THR A 249 22.28 -7.49 -8.36
N ILE A 250 21.06 -7.24 -7.96
CA ILE A 250 20.56 -7.38 -6.59
C ILE A 250 19.30 -8.21 -6.61
N ARG A 251 19.16 -9.17 -5.68
CA ARG A 251 17.89 -9.85 -5.41
C ARG A 251 17.50 -9.68 -3.95
N LEU A 252 16.34 -9.09 -3.76
CA LEU A 252 15.68 -8.98 -2.46
C LEU A 252 14.60 -10.05 -2.34
N SER A 253 14.43 -10.59 -1.14
CA SER A 253 13.41 -11.59 -0.81
C SER A 253 12.92 -11.44 0.63
N GLY A 254 12.27 -12.50 1.14
CA GLY A 254 11.66 -12.52 2.45
C GLY A 254 10.22 -12.00 2.43
N THR A 255 9.51 -12.16 3.53
CA THR A 255 8.05 -11.87 3.61
C THR A 255 7.70 -10.45 3.16
N ASN A 256 8.63 -9.50 3.35
CA ASN A 256 8.44 -8.08 3.05
C ASN A 256 9.65 -7.49 2.31
N LEU A 257 10.33 -8.26 1.48
CA LEU A 257 11.57 -7.84 0.82
C LEU A 257 12.62 -7.33 1.83
N ASN A 258 12.79 -8.06 2.91
CA ASN A 258 13.64 -7.68 4.03
C ASN A 258 14.97 -8.46 4.09
N GLN A 259 15.29 -9.21 3.05
CA GLN A 259 16.51 -10.00 2.91
C GLN A 259 17.19 -9.69 1.58
N ILE A 260 18.52 -9.68 1.58
CA ILE A 260 19.32 -9.61 0.36
C ILE A 260 19.85 -11.01 0.07
N ASP A 261 19.23 -11.71 -0.89
CA ASP A 261 19.60 -13.07 -1.27
C ASP A 261 20.80 -13.09 -2.23
N PHE A 262 20.85 -12.11 -3.12
CA PHE A 262 21.94 -11.98 -4.07
C PHE A 262 22.43 -10.54 -4.12
N TRP A 263 23.76 -10.38 -4.16
CA TRP A 263 24.44 -9.11 -4.27
C TRP A 263 25.71 -9.26 -5.11
N ASP A 264 25.73 -8.59 -6.23
CA ASP A 264 26.96 -8.41 -7.04
C ASP A 264 26.89 -6.99 -7.62
N VAL A 265 27.57 -6.05 -6.99
CA VAL A 265 27.56 -4.63 -7.36
C VAL A 265 28.99 -4.12 -7.42
N SER A 266 29.36 -3.58 -8.57
CA SER A 266 30.72 -3.11 -8.85
C SER A 266 31.20 -2.09 -7.80
N GLY A 267 32.28 -2.41 -7.10
CA GLY A 267 32.90 -1.52 -6.12
C GLY A 267 32.13 -1.35 -4.81
N LEU A 268 31.07 -2.15 -4.57
CA LEU A 268 30.30 -2.09 -3.34
C LEU A 268 30.19 -3.47 -2.69
N GLU A 269 30.60 -3.57 -1.43
CA GLU A 269 30.34 -4.77 -0.64
C GLU A 269 28.85 -4.88 -0.27
N LYS A 270 28.39 -6.13 -0.11
CA LYS A 270 27.05 -6.39 0.40
C LYS A 270 26.88 -5.71 1.75
N PRO A 271 25.91 -4.81 1.91
CA PRO A 271 25.72 -4.13 3.18
C PRO A 271 25.30 -5.12 4.27
N ASN A 272 25.87 -4.98 5.45
CA ASN A 272 25.39 -5.69 6.63
C ASN A 272 24.21 -4.91 7.22
N LEU A 273 23.05 -5.08 6.60
CA LEU A 273 21.81 -4.44 7.04
C LEU A 273 21.10 -5.43 7.96
N ASP A 274 21.50 -5.47 9.23
CA ASP A 274 20.81 -6.22 10.28
C ASP A 274 19.53 -5.47 10.66
N PHE A 275 18.59 -5.42 9.71
CA PHE A 275 17.24 -4.94 9.99
C PHE A 275 16.51 -6.02 10.78
N LYS A 276 16.62 -5.97 12.08
CA LYS A 276 15.64 -6.61 12.97
C LYS A 276 14.29 -5.99 12.71
N LEU A 277 13.63 -6.47 11.68
CA LEU A 277 12.21 -6.20 11.46
C LEU A 277 11.45 -7.02 12.50
N ASP A 278 11.35 -6.47 13.71
CA ASP A 278 10.63 -7.10 14.83
C ASP A 278 9.12 -7.25 14.54
N HIS A 279 8.64 -6.70 13.43
CA HIS A 279 7.25 -6.76 13.03
C HIS A 279 7.05 -7.57 11.75
N GLN A 280 6.08 -8.44 11.76
CA GLN A 280 5.75 -9.42 10.71
C GLN A 280 5.47 -8.80 9.31
N TYR A 281 5.39 -7.44 9.21
CA TYR A 281 5.06 -6.68 8.00
C TYR A 281 6.02 -5.51 7.71
N GLY A 282 7.17 -5.43 8.36
CA GLY A 282 8.15 -4.34 8.17
C GLY A 282 7.70 -3.01 8.81
N LYS A 283 8.64 -2.07 8.93
CA LYS A 283 8.42 -0.76 9.58
C LYS A 283 7.60 0.25 8.76
N GLY A 284 6.91 -0.14 7.71
CA GLY A 284 6.33 0.84 6.79
C GLY A 284 5.22 1.73 7.38
N HIS A 285 4.29 1.18 8.16
CA HIS A 285 3.22 1.99 8.77
C HIS A 285 3.75 2.87 9.92
N ASP A 286 4.69 2.38 10.72
CA ASP A 286 5.32 3.16 11.79
C ASP A 286 6.00 4.39 11.19
N THR A 287 6.85 4.19 10.19
CA THR A 287 7.53 5.27 9.47
C THR A 287 6.55 6.25 8.82
N MET A 288 5.43 5.76 8.28
CA MET A 288 4.37 6.62 7.75
C MET A 288 3.82 7.55 8.82
N TYR A 289 3.49 7.04 10.01
CA TYR A 289 3.00 7.88 11.11
C TYR A 289 4.07 8.79 11.69
N GLU A 290 5.34 8.39 11.69
CA GLU A 290 6.46 9.29 12.00
C GLU A 290 6.51 10.49 11.04
N TYR A 291 6.34 10.26 9.73
CA TYR A 291 6.28 11.34 8.75
C TYR A 291 5.06 12.25 8.94
N ILE A 292 3.92 11.70 9.36
CA ILE A 292 2.74 12.50 9.74
C ILE A 292 3.08 13.44 10.91
N VAL A 293 3.66 12.92 11.99
CA VAL A 293 4.05 13.71 13.16
C VAL A 293 5.09 14.79 12.81
N GLN A 294 6.03 14.46 11.91
CA GLN A 294 7.06 15.37 11.41
C GLN A 294 6.56 16.32 10.32
N LYS A 295 5.31 16.17 9.85
CA LYS A 295 4.68 16.94 8.75
C LYS A 295 5.46 16.83 7.43
N ARG A 296 6.02 15.66 7.15
CA ARG A 296 6.79 15.38 5.93
C ARG A 296 5.87 14.87 4.82
N TRP A 297 5.02 15.75 4.31
CA TRP A 297 4.00 15.41 3.29
C TRP A 297 4.60 14.98 1.96
N GLU A 298 5.80 15.44 1.64
CA GLU A 298 6.57 15.05 0.44
C GLU A 298 6.95 13.56 0.42
N MET A 299 6.85 12.86 1.55
CA MET A 299 7.12 11.43 1.65
C MET A 299 5.94 10.56 1.21
N PHE A 300 4.77 11.15 1.02
CA PHE A 300 3.58 10.43 0.56
C PHE A 300 3.49 10.43 -0.96
N PRO A 301 2.93 9.36 -1.56
CA PRO A 301 2.69 9.32 -3.00
C PRO A 301 1.85 10.50 -3.47
N SER A 302 2.26 11.11 -4.58
CA SER A 302 1.52 12.18 -5.25
C SER A 302 0.27 11.62 -5.97
N TYR A 303 -0.57 12.54 -6.46
CA TYR A 303 -1.68 12.19 -7.35
C TYR A 303 -1.18 11.41 -8.59
N GLU A 304 -0.10 11.89 -9.20
CA GLU A 304 0.50 11.30 -10.39
C GLU A 304 1.03 9.88 -10.12
N ASP A 305 1.64 9.66 -8.96
CA ASP A 305 2.12 8.32 -8.55
C ASP A 305 0.96 7.34 -8.44
N VAL A 306 -0.10 7.74 -7.70
CA VAL A 306 -1.29 6.90 -7.50
C VAL A 306 -1.97 6.60 -8.83
N LEU A 307 -2.17 7.64 -9.67
CA LEU A 307 -2.80 7.51 -10.97
C LEU A 307 -2.03 6.53 -11.87
N SER A 308 -0.70 6.66 -11.92
CA SER A 308 0.16 5.77 -12.72
C SER A 308 0.02 4.31 -12.28
N GLY A 309 0.01 4.04 -10.97
CA GLY A 309 -0.19 2.69 -10.44
C GLY A 309 -1.56 2.10 -10.80
N ILE A 310 -2.63 2.87 -10.62
CA ILE A 310 -3.99 2.44 -10.95
C ILE A 310 -4.15 2.21 -12.47
N GLN A 311 -3.54 3.06 -13.32
CA GLN A 311 -3.54 2.88 -14.78
C GLN A 311 -2.96 1.52 -15.19
N VAL A 312 -1.85 1.12 -14.57
CA VAL A 312 -1.23 -0.19 -14.83
C VAL A 312 -2.15 -1.32 -14.41
N MET A 313 -2.70 -1.24 -13.20
CA MET A 313 -3.58 -2.29 -12.67
C MET A 313 -4.86 -2.42 -13.49
N GLU A 314 -5.47 -1.32 -13.89
CA GLU A 314 -6.70 -1.30 -14.71
C GLU A 314 -6.47 -1.91 -16.11
N ARG A 315 -5.32 -1.62 -16.74
CA ARG A 315 -4.98 -2.20 -18.06
C ARG A 315 -4.72 -3.71 -18.03
N ILE A 316 -4.25 -4.23 -16.89
CA ILE A 316 -3.84 -5.62 -16.77
C ILE A 316 -4.98 -6.50 -16.21
N SER A 317 -5.83 -5.96 -15.36
CA SER A 317 -6.83 -6.72 -14.61
C SER A 317 -8.17 -6.85 -15.31
N PHE A 318 -8.42 -6.09 -16.34
CA PHE A 318 -9.67 -6.04 -17.12
C PHE A 318 -9.33 -5.92 -18.62
#